data_3ac16c15d9f8b7857e7dffb7752b859b
#
_entry.id   3ac16c15d9f8b7857e7dffb7752b859b
#
_cell.length_a   1.000
_cell.length_b   1.000
_cell.length_c   1.000
_cell.angle_alpha   90.00
_cell.angle_beta   90.00
_cell.angle_gamma   90.00
#
_symmetry.space_group_name_H-M   'P 1'
#
loop_
_entity.id
_entity.type
_entity.pdbx_description
1 polymer ?
#
loop_
_entity_poly.entity_id
_entity_poly.type
_entity_poly.pdbx_seq_one_letter_code
_entity_poly.pdbx_strand_id
1 'polypeptide(L)'
;MADKEDMKADDTPEKEDEVKKAEKKPEPKKKSKADKEDEILVKNTIEINPKLEEAKGGTVVMGWGRMNPITSGHEKLVSKIKDVARKEGATPVVYLTHSQDAKKNPLSYNDKVMLAKKAFGNMIQKSNAKTIMQAMAELEKKFTKVILVVGADRIKEFDALLNKYNGKDYNFDSIQVVSAGERTDPDSDDAKQMTADTMSASVMRKLASEGDFETFKKGL
;
A
#
# COMPACT_ATOMS: atom_id res chain seq x y z
N MET A 1 2.11 59.20 -49.91
CA MET A 1 1.45 58.75 -51.13
C MET A 1 0.70 57.50 -50.66
N ALA A 2 -0.55 57.62 -50.32
CA ALA A 2 -1.75 57.57 -51.18
C ALA A 2 -1.98 56.06 -51.56
N ASP A 3 -3.10 55.41 -51.40
CA ASP A 3 -4.54 55.74 -51.25
C ASP A 3 -5.20 54.43 -50.69
N LYS A 4 -6.10 54.46 -49.79
CA LYS A 4 -7.57 54.50 -49.80
C LYS A 4 -8.24 53.65 -50.91
N GLU A 5 -9.12 52.77 -50.51
CA GLU A 5 -10.56 52.62 -50.80
C GLU A 5 -11.08 51.26 -50.28
N ASP A 6 -11.93 51.27 -49.30
CA ASP A 6 -13.39 51.34 -49.22
C ASP A 6 -14.13 50.45 -50.26
N MET A 7 -14.90 49.48 -49.79
CA MET A 7 -16.33 49.28 -50.07
C MET A 7 -16.91 48.00 -49.47
N LYS A 8 -17.77 48.20 -48.55
CA LYS A 8 -19.25 47.90 -48.49
C LYS A 8 -19.70 46.51 -48.27
N ALA A 9 -20.50 46.49 -47.23
CA ALA A 9 -21.45 45.48 -46.74
C ALA A 9 -22.35 44.90 -47.84
N ASP A 10 -22.65 43.60 -47.67
CA ASP A 10 -23.93 43.05 -48.09
C ASP A 10 -24.51 42.22 -46.97
N ASP A 11 -25.73 42.60 -46.58
CA ASP A 11 -26.55 42.15 -45.50
C ASP A 11 -27.59 41.20 -46.10
N THR A 12 -27.56 39.91 -45.73
CA THR A 12 -28.76 39.12 -45.96
C THR A 12 -28.84 38.04 -44.88
N PRO A 13 -29.96 37.92 -44.18
CA PRO A 13 -30.14 36.95 -43.09
C PRO A 13 -30.60 35.58 -43.61
N GLU A 14 -29.88 34.52 -43.30
CA GLU A 14 -30.38 33.18 -43.48
C GLU A 14 -30.67 32.51 -42.13
N LYS A 15 -31.89 32.21 -42.01
CA LYS A 15 -32.71 31.38 -41.13
C LYS A 15 -31.96 30.40 -40.25
N GLU A 16 -32.23 30.53 -38.96
CA GLU A 16 -32.05 29.52 -37.91
C GLU A 16 -32.88 28.28 -38.20
N ASP A 17 -32.22 27.15 -38.50
CA ASP A 17 -32.79 25.82 -38.36
C ASP A 17 -32.30 25.23 -37.06
N GLU A 18 -33.15 25.27 -36.03
CA GLU A 18 -33.00 24.51 -34.77
C GLU A 18 -33.01 23.01 -35.03
N VAL A 19 -31.83 22.41 -35.08
CA VAL A 19 -31.69 20.95 -34.95
C VAL A 19 -31.56 20.63 -33.49
N LYS A 20 -32.67 20.24 -32.85
CA LYS A 20 -32.73 19.61 -31.54
C LYS A 20 -31.95 18.33 -31.58
N LYS A 21 -30.68 18.37 -31.10
CA LYS A 21 -29.86 17.20 -30.85
C LYS A 21 -30.28 16.58 -29.51
N ALA A 22 -31.08 15.53 -29.57
CA ALA A 22 -31.45 14.73 -28.41
C ALA A 22 -30.16 14.18 -27.77
N GLU A 23 -29.85 14.61 -26.56
CA GLU A 23 -28.80 14.02 -25.71
C GLU A 23 -29.23 12.61 -25.31
N LYS A 24 -28.62 11.62 -25.95
CA LYS A 24 -28.69 10.23 -25.51
C LYS A 24 -27.91 10.11 -24.19
N LYS A 25 -28.62 9.89 -23.07
CA LYS A 25 -28.04 9.44 -21.82
C LYS A 25 -27.16 8.20 -22.09
N PRO A 26 -25.91 8.15 -21.60
CA PRO A 26 -25.09 6.96 -21.75
C PRO A 26 -25.71 5.81 -20.97
N GLU A 27 -25.94 4.70 -21.64
CA GLU A 27 -26.34 3.44 -21.00
C GLU A 27 -25.25 3.00 -20.00
N PRO A 28 -25.64 2.42 -18.84
CA PRO A 28 -24.67 1.93 -17.87
C PRO A 28 -23.86 0.79 -18.49
N LYS A 29 -22.56 1.01 -18.66
CA LYS A 29 -21.62 -0.02 -19.12
C LYS A 29 -21.74 -1.24 -18.20
N LYS A 30 -22.01 -2.40 -18.75
CA LYS A 30 -22.01 -3.67 -18.02
C LYS A 30 -20.61 -3.84 -17.39
N LYS A 31 -20.59 -3.94 -16.05
CA LYS A 31 -19.35 -4.17 -15.28
C LYS A 31 -18.67 -5.45 -15.77
N SER A 32 -17.36 -5.43 -15.94
CA SER A 32 -16.59 -6.59 -16.36
C SER A 32 -16.58 -7.68 -15.27
N LYS A 33 -16.17 -8.88 -15.63
CA LYS A 33 -16.07 -9.98 -14.66
C LYS A 33 -15.07 -9.67 -13.53
N ALA A 34 -13.99 -8.93 -13.86
CA ALA A 34 -13.01 -8.44 -12.91
C ALA A 34 -13.59 -7.43 -11.91
N ASP A 35 -14.45 -6.49 -12.38
CA ASP A 35 -15.10 -5.50 -11.49
C ASP A 35 -16.05 -6.16 -10.49
N LYS A 36 -16.68 -7.30 -10.88
CA LYS A 36 -17.54 -8.08 -9.99
C LYS A 36 -16.76 -8.91 -8.97
N GLU A 37 -15.61 -9.44 -9.34
CA GLU A 37 -14.72 -10.18 -8.45
C GLU A 37 -14.11 -9.25 -7.39
N ASP A 38 -13.73 -8.02 -7.78
CA ASP A 38 -13.28 -6.98 -6.85
C ASP A 38 -14.38 -6.53 -5.88
N GLU A 39 -15.63 -6.42 -6.35
CA GLU A 39 -16.78 -6.05 -5.51
C GLU A 39 -17.14 -7.16 -4.49
N ILE A 40 -16.98 -8.43 -4.89
CA ILE A 40 -17.17 -9.60 -4.01
C ILE A 40 -16.03 -9.68 -2.98
N LEU A 41 -14.79 -9.41 -3.38
CA LEU A 41 -13.63 -9.36 -2.47
C LEU A 41 -13.77 -8.25 -1.42
N VAL A 42 -14.27 -7.08 -1.82
CA VAL A 42 -14.53 -5.95 -0.91
C VAL A 42 -15.65 -6.29 0.07
N LYS A 43 -16.77 -6.90 -0.39
CA LYS A 43 -17.87 -7.34 0.48
C LYS A 43 -17.43 -8.41 1.48
N ASN A 44 -16.71 -9.44 1.02
CA ASN A 44 -16.21 -10.48 1.91
C ASN A 44 -15.17 -9.96 2.92
N THR A 45 -14.43 -8.88 2.58
CA THR A 45 -13.48 -8.24 3.51
C THR A 45 -14.20 -7.48 4.64
N ILE A 46 -15.40 -6.94 4.36
CA ILE A 46 -16.23 -6.24 5.35
C ILE A 46 -16.96 -7.24 6.26
N GLU A 47 -17.39 -8.38 5.72
CA GLU A 47 -18.16 -9.38 6.50
C GLU A 47 -17.30 -10.26 7.44
N ILE A 48 -15.98 -10.39 7.19
CA ILE A 48 -15.12 -11.31 7.96
C ILE A 48 -14.54 -10.68 9.24
N ASN A 49 -14.65 -9.37 9.46
CA ASN A 49 -14.14 -8.76 10.69
C ASN A 49 -15.04 -7.62 11.24
N PRO A 50 -16.27 -7.92 11.69
CA PRO A 50 -17.16 -6.92 12.30
C PRO A 50 -16.56 -6.29 13.58
N LYS A 51 -15.54 -6.90 14.21
CA LYS A 51 -14.84 -6.33 15.37
C LYS A 51 -13.94 -5.13 15.05
N LEU A 52 -13.63 -4.86 13.79
CA LEU A 52 -12.79 -3.71 13.41
C LEU A 52 -13.54 -2.38 13.43
N GLU A 53 -14.86 -2.38 13.41
CA GLU A 53 -15.67 -1.15 13.41
C GLU A 53 -16.12 -0.66 14.80
N GLU A 54 -16.12 -1.50 15.83
CA GLU A 54 -16.75 -1.17 17.12
C GLU A 54 -15.79 -0.85 18.27
N ALA A 55 -14.49 -1.11 18.17
CA ALA A 55 -13.55 -0.92 19.28
C ALA A 55 -12.73 0.37 19.17
N LYS A 56 -13.36 1.51 19.41
CA LYS A 56 -12.60 2.73 19.75
C LYS A 56 -11.94 2.50 21.11
N GLY A 57 -10.63 2.20 21.12
CA GLY A 57 -9.91 2.02 22.38
C GLY A 57 -9.01 0.79 22.51
N GLY A 58 -8.91 -0.06 21.50
CA GLY A 58 -8.04 -1.25 21.53
C GLY A 58 -6.59 -0.97 21.14
N THR A 59 -5.79 -2.04 21.16
CA THR A 59 -4.40 -2.03 20.71
C THR A 59 -4.29 -2.55 19.27
N VAL A 60 -3.48 -1.90 18.44
CA VAL A 60 -3.13 -2.37 17.11
C VAL A 60 -1.63 -2.74 17.06
N VAL A 61 -1.31 -3.86 16.41
CA VAL A 61 0.07 -4.24 16.10
C VAL A 61 0.28 -4.06 14.61
N MET A 62 1.14 -3.12 14.24
CA MET A 62 1.33 -2.76 12.84
C MET A 62 2.71 -3.12 12.30
N GLY A 63 2.75 -3.44 11.01
CA GLY A 63 3.95 -3.46 10.20
C GLY A 63 3.91 -2.37 9.13
N TRP A 64 5.07 -1.86 8.77
CA TRP A 64 5.25 -0.89 7.69
C TRP A 64 6.39 -1.32 6.78
N GLY A 65 6.13 -1.54 5.50
CA GLY A 65 7.15 -2.07 4.61
C GLY A 65 6.91 -1.83 3.12
N ARG A 66 7.93 -2.10 2.31
CA ARG A 66 7.87 -2.00 0.85
C ARG A 66 7.30 -3.26 0.20
N MET A 67 7.72 -4.44 0.67
CA MET A 67 7.36 -5.76 0.11
C MET A 67 7.44 -5.77 -1.43
N ASN A 68 8.59 -5.47 -1.98
CA ASN A 68 8.79 -5.29 -3.41
C ASN A 68 10.01 -6.06 -3.94
N PRO A 69 9.89 -7.39 -4.19
CA PRO A 69 8.76 -8.27 -3.88
C PRO A 69 8.68 -8.70 -2.41
N ILE A 70 7.69 -9.56 -2.09
CA ILE A 70 7.62 -10.32 -0.84
C ILE A 70 8.79 -11.30 -0.80
N THR A 71 9.32 -11.55 0.39
CA THR A 71 10.41 -12.52 0.64
C THR A 71 10.19 -13.21 1.98
N SER A 72 10.92 -14.30 2.25
CA SER A 72 10.94 -15.00 3.54
C SER A 72 11.18 -14.08 4.74
N GLY A 73 12.00 -13.04 4.59
CA GLY A 73 12.17 -12.01 5.63
C GLY A 73 10.90 -11.23 5.97
N HIS A 74 10.01 -11.02 4.99
CA HIS A 74 8.70 -10.42 5.24
C HIS A 74 7.75 -11.40 5.93
N GLU A 75 7.86 -12.69 5.66
CA GLU A 75 7.11 -13.72 6.37
C GLU A 75 7.46 -13.75 7.87
N LYS A 76 8.75 -13.70 8.20
CA LYS A 76 9.22 -13.58 9.60
C LYS A 76 8.64 -12.35 10.30
N LEU A 77 8.65 -11.19 9.61
CA LEU A 77 8.04 -9.95 10.12
C LEU A 77 6.54 -10.14 10.39
N VAL A 78 5.80 -10.70 9.42
CA VAL A 78 4.35 -10.92 9.54
C VAL A 78 4.03 -11.93 10.64
N SER A 79 4.81 -12.99 10.78
CA SER A 79 4.68 -13.96 11.87
C SER A 79 4.88 -13.28 13.24
N LYS A 80 5.89 -12.43 13.36
CA LYS A 80 6.11 -11.67 14.60
C LYS A 80 4.96 -10.74 14.93
N ILE A 81 4.39 -10.04 13.92
CA ILE A 81 3.20 -9.19 14.10
C ILE A 81 2.03 -10.01 14.64
N LYS A 82 1.77 -11.19 14.07
CA LYS A 82 0.71 -12.11 14.53
C LYS A 82 0.94 -12.57 15.96
N ASP A 83 2.18 -12.91 16.32
CA ASP A 83 2.53 -13.39 17.65
C ASP A 83 2.39 -12.30 18.72
N VAL A 84 2.86 -11.09 18.43
CA VAL A 84 2.68 -9.94 19.31
C VAL A 84 1.20 -9.61 19.45
N ALA A 85 0.46 -9.58 18.34
CA ALA A 85 -0.97 -9.30 18.37
C ALA A 85 -1.75 -10.34 19.22
N ARG A 86 -1.39 -11.61 19.10
CA ARG A 86 -2.01 -12.69 19.91
C ARG A 86 -1.72 -12.52 21.40
N LYS A 87 -0.47 -12.16 21.77
CA LYS A 87 -0.07 -11.94 23.17
C LYS A 87 -0.78 -10.74 23.80
N GLU A 88 -0.93 -9.66 23.04
CA GLU A 88 -1.49 -8.41 23.49
C GLU A 88 -3.03 -8.34 23.33
N GLY A 89 -3.68 -9.37 22.79
CA GLY A 89 -5.10 -9.33 22.43
C GLY A 89 -5.42 -8.22 21.43
N ALA A 90 -4.49 -7.93 20.52
CA ALA A 90 -4.49 -6.77 19.64
C ALA A 90 -4.81 -7.14 18.18
N THR A 91 -5.18 -6.15 17.39
CA THR A 91 -5.47 -6.31 15.96
C THR A 91 -4.18 -6.22 15.11
N PRO A 92 -3.81 -7.27 14.35
CA PRO A 92 -2.65 -7.20 13.47
C PRO A 92 -2.99 -6.51 12.16
N VAL A 93 -2.15 -5.55 11.73
CA VAL A 93 -2.28 -4.85 10.44
C VAL A 93 -0.92 -4.65 9.79
N VAL A 94 -0.88 -4.64 8.46
CA VAL A 94 0.33 -4.32 7.70
C VAL A 94 -0.01 -3.31 6.62
N TYR A 95 0.73 -2.21 6.60
CA TYR A 95 0.65 -1.18 5.57
C TYR A 95 1.83 -1.28 4.62
N LEU A 96 1.57 -1.08 3.34
CA LEU A 96 2.59 -1.08 2.30
C LEU A 96 2.87 0.34 1.81
N THR A 97 4.14 0.63 1.53
CA THR A 97 4.52 1.92 0.96
C THR A 97 4.01 2.07 -0.47
N HIS A 98 3.69 3.30 -0.88
CA HIS A 98 3.30 3.62 -2.26
C HIS A 98 4.50 3.84 -3.21
N SER A 99 5.74 3.70 -2.70
CA SER A 99 6.94 3.88 -3.53
C SER A 99 6.96 2.92 -4.72
N GLN A 100 7.18 3.48 -5.90
CA GLN A 100 7.34 2.77 -7.16
C GLN A 100 8.45 3.43 -7.97
N ASP A 101 9.40 2.65 -8.44
CA ASP A 101 10.46 3.03 -9.37
C ASP A 101 10.98 1.77 -10.08
N ALA A 102 11.55 1.95 -11.28
CA ALA A 102 11.97 0.83 -12.12
C ALA A 102 13.09 -0.06 -11.52
N LYS A 103 13.91 0.47 -10.60
CA LYS A 103 15.08 -0.24 -10.07
C LYS A 103 14.83 -0.89 -8.72
N LYS A 104 14.29 -0.12 -7.77
CA LYS A 104 14.17 -0.54 -6.35
C LYS A 104 12.76 -0.97 -5.98
N ASN A 105 11.74 -0.51 -6.70
CA ASN A 105 10.34 -0.76 -6.40
C ASN A 105 9.54 -0.98 -7.70
N PRO A 106 9.84 -2.04 -8.50
CA PRO A 106 9.22 -2.24 -9.81
C PRO A 106 7.72 -2.53 -9.75
N LEU A 107 7.22 -3.15 -8.67
CA LEU A 107 5.81 -3.46 -8.53
C LEU A 107 4.99 -2.22 -8.19
N SER A 108 3.83 -2.08 -8.83
CA SER A 108 2.86 -1.04 -8.49
C SER A 108 2.29 -1.25 -7.07
N TYR A 109 1.68 -0.21 -6.49
CA TYR A 109 1.05 -0.35 -5.17
C TYR A 109 -0.07 -1.41 -5.17
N ASN A 110 -0.89 -1.45 -6.22
CA ASN A 110 -1.96 -2.43 -6.34
C ASN A 110 -1.43 -3.86 -6.45
N ASP A 111 -0.38 -4.09 -7.24
CA ASP A 111 0.26 -5.41 -7.36
C ASP A 111 0.84 -5.85 -6.01
N LYS A 112 1.52 -4.96 -5.30
CA LYS A 112 2.05 -5.25 -3.96
C LYS A 112 0.94 -5.65 -2.98
N VAL A 113 -0.16 -4.89 -2.94
CA VAL A 113 -1.30 -5.19 -2.07
C VAL A 113 -1.95 -6.51 -2.45
N MET A 114 -2.15 -6.77 -3.74
CA MET A 114 -2.73 -8.03 -4.23
C MET A 114 -1.88 -9.24 -3.83
N LEU A 115 -0.58 -9.19 -4.11
CA LEU A 115 0.35 -10.28 -3.76
C LEU A 115 0.46 -10.47 -2.25
N ALA A 116 0.57 -9.38 -1.48
CA ALA A 116 0.65 -9.45 -0.03
C ALA A 116 -0.63 -9.99 0.61
N LYS A 117 -1.81 -9.62 0.10
CA LYS A 117 -3.10 -10.20 0.55
C LYS A 117 -3.17 -11.69 0.24
N LYS A 118 -2.69 -12.12 -0.92
CA LYS A 118 -2.64 -13.54 -1.28
C LYS A 118 -1.73 -14.33 -0.33
N ALA A 119 -0.60 -13.76 0.08
CA ALA A 119 0.37 -14.41 0.97
C ALA A 119 -0.05 -14.36 2.46
N PHE A 120 -0.57 -13.22 2.92
CA PHE A 120 -0.74 -12.93 4.35
C PHE A 120 -2.19 -12.65 4.78
N GLY A 121 -3.11 -12.58 3.83
CA GLY A 121 -4.55 -12.43 4.11
C GLY A 121 -4.96 -11.01 4.49
N ASN A 122 -6.04 -10.93 5.27
CA ASN A 122 -6.78 -9.68 5.55
C ASN A 122 -6.04 -8.67 6.43
N MET A 123 -4.92 -9.04 7.05
CA MET A 123 -4.12 -8.08 7.81
C MET A 123 -3.45 -7.02 6.92
N ILE A 124 -3.33 -7.26 5.62
CA ILE A 124 -2.79 -6.30 4.66
C ILE A 124 -3.82 -5.22 4.38
N GLN A 125 -3.48 -3.98 4.71
CA GLN A 125 -4.38 -2.84 4.53
C GLN A 125 -4.19 -2.23 3.13
N LYS A 126 -5.30 -2.03 2.40
CA LYS A 126 -5.32 -1.16 1.23
C LYS A 126 -5.65 0.25 1.71
N SER A 127 -4.69 1.16 1.65
CA SER A 127 -4.81 2.52 2.19
C SER A 127 -4.20 3.55 1.24
N ASN A 128 -4.63 4.79 1.36
CA ASN A 128 -4.05 5.93 0.65
C ASN A 128 -2.86 6.55 1.41
N ALA A 129 -2.51 6.04 2.59
CA ALA A 129 -1.39 6.51 3.39
C ALA A 129 -0.06 6.28 2.66
N LYS A 130 0.60 7.36 2.28
CA LYS A 130 1.90 7.35 1.59
C LYS A 130 3.08 7.34 2.57
N THR A 131 2.86 7.75 3.79
CA THR A 131 3.84 7.81 4.87
C THR A 131 3.34 7.07 6.09
N ILE A 132 4.28 6.66 6.96
CA ILE A 132 3.91 6.01 8.22
C ILE A 132 3.09 6.95 9.12
N MET A 133 3.33 8.27 9.06
CA MET A 133 2.54 9.25 9.83
C MET A 133 1.07 9.24 9.42
N GLN A 134 0.81 9.18 8.11
CA GLN A 134 -0.57 9.08 7.58
C GLN A 134 -1.23 7.75 7.99
N ALA A 135 -0.47 6.64 8.00
CA ALA A 135 -0.99 5.36 8.48
C ALA A 135 -1.31 5.41 9.98
N MET A 136 -0.47 6.06 10.79
CA MET A 136 -0.74 6.29 12.22
C MET A 136 -2.01 7.13 12.41
N ALA A 137 -2.20 8.21 11.65
CA ALA A 137 -3.40 9.05 11.69
C ALA A 137 -4.69 8.30 11.25
N GLU A 138 -4.59 7.30 10.37
CA GLU A 138 -5.71 6.42 10.07
C GLU A 138 -6.04 5.49 11.24
N LEU A 139 -5.00 4.94 11.90
CA LEU A 139 -5.14 3.97 12.99
C LEU A 139 -5.67 4.60 14.27
N GLU A 140 -5.29 5.84 14.62
CA GLU A 140 -5.75 6.51 15.83
C GLU A 140 -7.28 6.72 15.87
N LYS A 141 -7.93 6.72 14.70
CA LYS A 141 -9.39 6.82 14.61
C LYS A 141 -10.09 5.61 15.23
N LYS A 142 -9.38 4.48 15.35
CA LYS A 142 -9.92 3.20 15.81
C LYS A 142 -9.24 2.65 17.06
N PHE A 143 -7.98 3.00 17.29
CA PHE A 143 -7.12 2.43 18.32
C PHE A 143 -6.49 3.53 19.18
N THR A 144 -6.30 3.23 20.47
CA THR A 144 -5.62 4.13 21.40
C THR A 144 -4.17 3.74 21.66
N LYS A 145 -3.79 2.50 21.33
CA LYS A 145 -2.42 2.00 21.52
C LYS A 145 -1.91 1.37 20.23
N VAL A 146 -0.64 1.61 19.93
CA VAL A 146 0.02 1.04 18.76
C VAL A 146 1.34 0.37 19.13
N ILE A 147 1.59 -0.80 18.57
CA ILE A 147 2.85 -1.52 18.64
C ILE A 147 3.36 -1.67 17.20
N LEU A 148 4.45 -0.99 16.87
CA LEU A 148 5.08 -1.10 15.56
C LEU A 148 6.14 -2.21 15.61
N VAL A 149 6.06 -3.16 14.67
CA VAL A 149 7.05 -4.25 14.52
C VAL A 149 7.95 -3.93 13.34
N VAL A 150 9.27 -3.86 13.60
CA VAL A 150 10.30 -3.54 12.60
C VAL A 150 11.53 -4.43 12.77
N GLY A 151 12.46 -4.41 11.81
CA GLY A 151 13.78 -5.01 11.99
C GLY A 151 14.55 -4.35 13.14
N ALA A 152 15.42 -5.10 13.80
CA ALA A 152 16.17 -4.64 14.97
C ALA A 152 16.98 -3.36 14.68
N ASP A 153 17.51 -3.23 13.46
CA ASP A 153 18.28 -2.10 12.95
C ASP A 153 17.48 -0.77 12.92
N ARG A 154 16.16 -0.82 12.99
CA ARG A 154 15.28 0.34 12.80
C ARG A 154 14.51 0.78 14.04
N ILE A 155 14.66 0.07 15.15
CA ILE A 155 13.87 0.36 16.38
C ILE A 155 14.10 1.81 16.84
N LYS A 156 15.35 2.22 17.01
CA LYS A 156 15.68 3.56 17.52
C LYS A 156 15.17 4.67 16.62
N GLU A 157 15.29 4.49 15.30
CA GLU A 157 14.80 5.45 14.31
C GLU A 157 13.29 5.64 14.41
N PHE A 158 12.54 4.53 14.39
CA PHE A 158 11.08 4.62 14.44
C PHE A 158 10.55 5.04 15.80
N ASP A 159 11.17 4.61 16.89
CA ASP A 159 10.77 5.03 18.24
C ASP A 159 10.88 6.55 18.38
N ALA A 160 12.04 7.11 18.05
CA ALA A 160 12.24 8.55 18.07
C ALA A 160 11.29 9.30 17.13
N LEU A 161 11.09 8.77 15.90
CA LEU A 161 10.23 9.37 14.91
C LEU A 161 8.77 9.41 15.37
N LEU A 162 8.24 8.27 15.79
CA LEU A 162 6.82 8.16 16.13
C LEU A 162 6.47 8.95 17.40
N ASN A 163 7.33 8.91 18.42
CA ASN A 163 7.10 9.68 19.64
C ASN A 163 7.22 11.20 19.42
N LYS A 164 8.08 11.65 18.50
CA LYS A 164 8.21 13.08 18.14
C LYS A 164 6.92 13.67 17.58
N TYR A 165 6.14 12.87 16.84
CA TYR A 165 4.90 13.31 16.19
C TYR A 165 3.63 12.92 16.93
N ASN A 166 3.73 12.16 18.03
CA ASN A 166 2.62 11.90 18.92
C ASN A 166 2.18 13.20 19.62
N GLY A 167 0.88 13.47 19.61
CA GLY A 167 0.31 14.74 20.06
C GLY A 167 0.36 15.88 19.04
N LYS A 168 0.85 15.62 17.79
CA LYS A 168 0.90 16.58 16.68
C LYS A 168 0.11 16.10 15.47
N ASP A 169 0.54 15.02 14.83
CA ASP A 169 -0.06 14.47 13.63
C ASP A 169 -1.07 13.35 13.96
N TYR A 170 -0.95 12.74 15.12
CA TYR A 170 -1.81 11.72 15.70
C TYR A 170 -1.64 11.72 17.21
N ASN A 171 -2.56 11.05 17.94
CA ASN A 171 -2.53 11.01 19.39
C ASN A 171 -2.88 9.60 19.90
N PHE A 172 -1.85 8.84 20.31
CA PHE A 172 -1.98 7.55 20.96
C PHE A 172 -1.63 7.65 22.44
N ASP A 173 -2.33 6.89 23.27
CA ASP A 173 -2.01 6.74 24.70
C ASP A 173 -0.66 6.05 24.90
N SER A 174 -0.30 5.13 23.98
CA SER A 174 0.96 4.39 24.02
C SER A 174 1.43 4.03 22.63
N ILE A 175 2.72 4.28 22.37
CA ILE A 175 3.44 3.85 21.18
C ILE A 175 4.60 2.97 21.65
N GLN A 176 4.70 1.77 21.10
CA GLN A 176 5.83 0.86 21.32
C GLN A 176 6.42 0.44 19.99
N VAL A 177 7.74 0.29 19.94
CA VAL A 177 8.45 -0.26 18.78
C VAL A 177 9.18 -1.52 19.20
N VAL A 178 8.87 -2.63 18.56
CA VAL A 178 9.43 -3.95 18.92
C VAL A 178 10.17 -4.58 17.74
N SER A 179 11.16 -5.40 18.05
CA SER A 179 11.96 -6.10 17.04
C SER A 179 11.24 -7.32 16.46
N ALA A 180 11.33 -7.45 15.13
CA ALA A 180 11.01 -8.69 14.42
C ALA A 180 12.18 -9.69 14.39
N GLY A 181 13.32 -9.34 14.98
CA GLY A 181 14.59 -10.04 14.87
C GLY A 181 15.60 -9.27 14.03
N GLU A 182 16.81 -9.79 14.01
CA GLU A 182 17.88 -9.24 13.19
C GLU A 182 17.64 -9.53 11.71
N ARG A 183 18.07 -8.60 10.86
CA ARG A 183 18.12 -8.83 9.41
C ARG A 183 19.46 -9.49 9.11
N THR A 184 19.44 -10.54 8.31
CA THR A 184 20.68 -11.04 7.71
C THR A 184 21.25 -9.92 6.82
N ASP A 185 22.48 -9.51 7.10
CA ASP A 185 23.17 -8.52 6.30
C ASP A 185 23.35 -9.10 4.87
N PRO A 186 22.90 -8.40 3.82
CA PRO A 186 23.08 -8.89 2.46
C PRO A 186 24.55 -9.01 2.04
N ASP A 187 25.47 -8.36 2.75
CA ASP A 187 26.91 -8.43 2.52
C ASP A 187 27.63 -9.43 3.44
N SER A 188 26.89 -10.13 4.34
CA SER A 188 27.47 -11.18 5.19
C SER A 188 27.81 -12.43 4.40
N ASP A 189 28.78 -13.23 4.90
CA ASP A 189 29.13 -14.50 4.27
C ASP A 189 27.98 -15.51 4.27
N ASP A 190 27.05 -15.40 5.22
CA ASP A 190 25.80 -16.18 5.26
C ASP A 190 24.85 -15.80 4.10
N ALA A 191 24.89 -14.56 3.62
CA ALA A 191 24.13 -14.12 2.45
C ALA A 191 24.67 -14.68 1.14
N LYS A 192 25.92 -15.14 1.11
CA LYS A 192 26.53 -15.77 -0.07
C LYS A 192 26.00 -17.19 -0.30
N GLN A 193 25.50 -17.86 0.74
CA GLN A 193 24.69 -19.07 0.58
C GLN A 193 23.25 -18.64 0.24
N MET A 194 22.88 -18.78 -1.04
CA MET A 194 21.52 -18.49 -1.54
C MET A 194 20.50 -19.48 -0.96
N THR A 195 20.20 -19.34 0.32
CA THR A 195 19.09 -20.04 0.98
C THR A 195 17.85 -19.15 0.99
N ALA A 196 16.67 -19.74 1.14
CA ALA A 196 15.42 -18.98 1.27
C ALA A 196 15.52 -17.89 2.36
N ASP A 197 16.24 -18.15 3.45
CA ASP A 197 16.41 -17.24 4.59
C ASP A 197 17.31 -16.03 4.31
N THR A 198 18.22 -16.15 3.35
CA THR A 198 19.19 -15.09 3.00
C THR A 198 18.75 -14.24 1.79
N MET A 199 17.68 -14.64 1.09
CA MET A 199 17.20 -13.92 -0.09
C MET A 199 16.52 -12.60 0.27
N SER A 200 17.27 -11.51 0.10
CA SER A 200 16.72 -10.16 0.23
C SER A 200 15.91 -9.76 -1.01
N ALA A 201 15.00 -8.77 -0.84
CA ALA A 201 14.25 -8.24 -1.98
C ALA A 201 15.15 -7.67 -3.09
N SER A 202 16.37 -7.26 -2.76
CA SER A 202 17.36 -6.78 -3.75
C SER A 202 17.90 -7.93 -4.60
N VAL A 203 18.24 -9.06 -3.96
CA VAL A 203 18.65 -10.29 -4.65
C VAL A 203 17.51 -10.79 -5.54
N MET A 204 16.29 -10.84 -5.03
CA MET A 204 15.12 -11.26 -5.80
C MET A 204 14.90 -10.41 -7.06
N ARG A 205 15.04 -9.09 -6.96
CA ARG A 205 14.93 -8.21 -8.14
C ARG A 205 16.05 -8.44 -9.15
N LYS A 206 17.27 -8.70 -8.69
CA LYS A 206 18.39 -9.03 -9.56
C LYS A 206 18.12 -10.32 -10.32
N LEU A 207 17.74 -11.39 -9.63
CA LEU A 207 17.39 -12.68 -10.26
C LEU A 207 16.27 -12.53 -11.30
N ALA A 208 15.24 -11.75 -10.97
CA ALA A 208 14.15 -11.48 -11.90
C ALA A 208 14.63 -10.71 -13.16
N SER A 209 15.55 -9.76 -13.01
CA SER A 209 16.11 -9.01 -14.16
C SER A 209 17.06 -9.85 -15.02
N GLU A 210 17.68 -10.85 -14.45
CA GLU A 210 18.58 -11.81 -15.13
C GLU A 210 17.82 -13.00 -15.72
N GLY A 211 16.52 -13.15 -15.43
CA GLY A 211 15.69 -14.25 -15.89
C GLY A 211 15.95 -15.58 -15.18
N ASP A 212 16.66 -15.57 -14.05
CA ASP A 212 16.90 -16.77 -13.21
C ASP A 212 15.69 -17.13 -12.36
N PHE A 213 14.68 -17.70 -13.00
CA PHE A 213 13.44 -18.11 -12.33
C PHE A 213 13.61 -19.25 -11.33
N GLU A 214 14.56 -20.15 -11.56
CA GLU A 214 14.77 -21.30 -10.69
C GLU A 214 15.33 -20.87 -9.33
N THR A 215 16.29 -19.95 -9.32
CA THR A 215 16.81 -19.38 -8.09
C THR A 215 15.79 -18.40 -7.45
N PHE A 216 15.08 -17.62 -8.28
CA PHE A 216 14.02 -16.73 -7.80
C PHE A 216 12.92 -17.45 -7.00
N LYS A 217 12.44 -18.60 -7.47
CA LYS A 217 11.43 -19.41 -6.76
C LYS A 217 11.84 -19.83 -5.35
N LYS A 218 13.14 -20.03 -5.09
CA LYS A 218 13.64 -20.40 -3.77
C LYS A 218 13.50 -19.30 -2.72
N GLY A 219 13.32 -18.06 -3.15
CA GLY A 219 13.19 -16.90 -2.27
C GLY A 219 11.73 -16.47 -2.00
N LEU A 220 10.77 -17.17 -2.59
CA LEU A 220 9.35 -16.99 -2.35
C LEU A 220 8.84 -17.97 -1.29
#